data_45e214d76d2a33686c0625808c2206cf
#
_entry.id   45e214d76d2a33686c0625808c2206cf
#
_cell.length_a   1.000
_cell.length_b   1.000
_cell.length_c   1.000
_cell.angle_alpha   90.00
_cell.angle_beta   90.00
_cell.angle_gamma   90.00
#
_symmetry.space_group_name_H-M   'P 1'
#
loop_
_entity.id
_entity.type
_entity.pdbx_description
1 polymer ?
#
loop_
_entity_poly.entity_id
_entity_poly.type
_entity_poly.pdbx_seq_one_letter_code
_entity_poly.pdbx_strand_id
1 'polypeptide(L)'
;MTLKEFLSKNDRFAANSGCILKEVREGYARAELLVTPEHLNAGGVCQGGAFFTLADIALAAVMNSHEGITFGIENNIMFLHSAKAGDTLIAEATEVYNHHKIPYVDVRITNQQGELCCVVTGLAYRKEAKLPVDGLM
;
A
#
# COMPACT_ATOMS: atom_id res chain seq x y z
N MET A 1 13.42 15.47 1.61
CA MET A 1 12.67 14.61 0.67
C MET A 1 11.20 14.54 1.09
N THR A 2 10.32 14.28 0.16
CA THR A 2 8.90 14.14 0.43
C THR A 2 8.60 12.77 1.04
N LEU A 3 7.38 12.60 1.56
CA LEU A 3 6.93 11.30 2.09
C LEU A 3 6.98 10.22 1.00
N LYS A 4 6.53 10.55 -0.22
CA LYS A 4 6.59 9.62 -1.34
C LYS A 4 8.03 9.17 -1.63
N GLU A 5 8.97 10.10 -1.67
CA GLU A 5 10.38 9.78 -1.89
C GLU A 5 10.97 8.97 -0.75
N PHE A 6 10.64 9.34 0.48
CA PHE A 6 11.13 8.65 1.68
C PHE A 6 10.68 7.19 1.70
N LEU A 7 9.39 6.94 1.49
CA LEU A 7 8.85 5.58 1.48
C LEU A 7 9.37 4.78 0.29
N SER A 8 9.43 5.38 -0.89
CA SER A 8 9.94 4.72 -2.09
C SER A 8 11.38 4.26 -1.93
N LYS A 9 12.19 5.04 -1.22
CA LYS A 9 13.60 4.73 -0.99
C LYS A 9 13.82 3.76 0.16
N ASN A 10 13.07 3.91 1.26
CA ASN A 10 13.39 3.23 2.52
C ASN A 10 12.53 1.99 2.78
N ASP A 11 11.38 1.84 2.13
CA ASP A 11 10.64 0.58 2.12
C ASP A 11 11.29 -0.36 1.11
N ARG A 12 12.36 -1.00 1.54
CA ARG A 12 13.20 -1.83 0.68
C ARG A 12 12.49 -3.08 0.19
N PHE A 13 11.66 -3.66 1.02
CA PHE A 13 10.92 -4.86 0.64
C PHE A 13 9.94 -4.56 -0.49
N ALA A 14 9.17 -3.48 -0.36
CA ALA A 14 8.24 -3.06 -1.40
C ALA A 14 8.98 -2.72 -2.70
N ALA A 15 10.09 -1.96 -2.61
CA ALA A 15 10.90 -1.60 -3.77
C ALA A 15 11.47 -2.84 -4.46
N ASN A 16 12.04 -3.77 -3.70
CA ASN A 16 12.61 -5.01 -4.25
C ASN A 16 11.53 -5.93 -4.83
N SER A 17 10.30 -5.81 -4.36
CA SER A 17 9.16 -6.56 -4.91
C SER A 17 8.57 -5.91 -6.17
N GLY A 18 9.03 -4.72 -6.54
CA GLY A 18 8.56 -4.02 -7.72
C GLY A 18 7.37 -3.11 -7.49
N CYS A 19 7.00 -2.86 -6.24
CA CYS A 19 5.91 -1.93 -5.91
C CYS A 19 6.38 -0.49 -6.10
N ILE A 20 5.57 0.30 -6.81
CA ILE A 20 5.90 1.70 -7.10
C ILE A 20 4.81 2.60 -6.54
N LEU A 21 5.18 3.46 -5.61
CA LEU A 21 4.29 4.47 -5.04
C LEU A 21 4.16 5.62 -6.04
N LYS A 22 2.95 5.82 -6.58
CA LYS A 22 2.69 6.77 -7.66
C LYS A 22 2.19 8.12 -7.17
N GLU A 23 1.31 8.11 -6.19
CA GLU A 23 0.65 9.33 -5.71
C GLU A 23 0.46 9.25 -4.20
N VAL A 24 0.72 10.37 -3.52
CA VAL A 24 0.47 10.52 -2.10
C VAL A 24 -0.18 11.88 -1.87
N ARG A 25 -1.37 11.86 -1.30
CA ARG A 25 -2.09 13.04 -0.84
C ARG A 25 -2.51 12.81 0.60
N GLU A 26 -2.90 13.84 1.30
CA GLU A 26 -3.46 13.67 2.63
C GLU A 26 -4.70 12.76 2.56
N GLY A 27 -4.65 11.64 3.24
CA GLY A 27 -5.74 10.67 3.29
C GLY A 27 -5.91 9.78 2.06
N TYR A 28 -4.98 9.85 1.08
CA TYR A 28 -5.06 9.03 -0.14
C TYR A 28 -3.68 8.67 -0.66
N ALA A 29 -3.53 7.45 -1.17
CA ALA A 29 -2.32 7.04 -1.88
C ALA A 29 -2.65 6.02 -2.96
N ARG A 30 -1.81 5.99 -4.00
CA ARG A 30 -1.90 5.01 -5.08
C ARG A 30 -0.53 4.41 -5.34
N ALA A 31 -0.48 3.08 -5.40
CA ALA A 31 0.71 2.32 -5.72
C ALA A 31 0.39 1.31 -6.83
N GLU A 32 1.39 0.90 -7.59
CA GLU A 32 1.24 -0.03 -8.71
C GLU A 32 2.29 -1.13 -8.67
N LEU A 33 1.91 -2.29 -9.21
CA LEU A 33 2.78 -3.45 -9.35
C LEU A 33 2.50 -4.12 -10.70
N LEU A 34 3.55 -4.25 -11.53
CA LEU A 34 3.48 -5.15 -12.69
C LEU A 34 3.79 -6.56 -12.21
N VAL A 35 2.85 -7.47 -12.37
CA VAL A 35 3.02 -8.87 -11.97
C VAL A 35 3.98 -9.55 -12.95
N THR A 36 5.05 -10.10 -12.42
CA THR A 36 6.06 -10.86 -13.17
C THR A 36 6.05 -12.32 -12.70
N PRO A 37 6.75 -13.24 -13.41
CA PRO A 37 6.88 -14.62 -12.92
C PRO A 37 7.43 -14.74 -11.50
N GLU A 38 8.22 -13.75 -11.05
CA GLU A 38 8.78 -13.72 -9.69
C GLU A 38 7.71 -13.53 -8.60
N HIS A 39 6.52 -13.06 -8.98
CA HIS A 39 5.42 -12.84 -8.04
C HIS A 39 4.45 -14.02 -7.96
N LEU A 40 4.67 -15.07 -8.77
CA LEU A 40 3.70 -16.16 -8.87
C LEU A 40 3.87 -17.18 -7.74
N ASN A 41 2.73 -17.73 -7.30
CA ASN A 41 2.70 -18.83 -6.36
C ASN A 41 2.81 -20.18 -7.09
N ALA A 42 2.74 -21.27 -6.35
CA ALA A 42 2.82 -22.63 -6.92
C ALA A 42 1.69 -22.94 -7.91
N GLY A 43 0.56 -22.24 -7.80
CA GLY A 43 -0.58 -22.37 -8.73
C GLY A 43 -0.46 -21.53 -9.99
N GLY A 44 0.62 -20.77 -10.16
CA GLY A 44 0.86 -19.96 -11.35
C GLY A 44 0.13 -18.64 -11.39
N VAL A 45 -0.37 -18.16 -10.25
CA VAL A 45 -1.02 -16.83 -10.13
C VAL A 45 -0.31 -16.00 -9.06
N CYS A 46 -0.57 -14.71 -9.06
CA CYS A 46 0.06 -13.77 -8.13
C CYS A 46 -0.11 -14.23 -6.68
N GLN A 47 1.01 -14.35 -5.98
CA GLN A 47 1.03 -14.81 -4.60
C GLN A 47 0.41 -13.76 -3.69
N GLY A 48 -0.35 -14.22 -2.68
CA GLY A 48 -1.05 -13.31 -1.76
C GLY A 48 -0.15 -12.29 -1.08
N GLY A 49 1.10 -12.67 -0.79
CA GLY A 49 2.07 -11.77 -0.20
C GLY A 49 2.44 -10.60 -1.10
N ALA A 50 2.43 -10.79 -2.43
CA ALA A 50 2.67 -9.70 -3.37
C ALA A 50 1.52 -8.68 -3.35
N PHE A 51 0.28 -9.14 -3.34
CA PHE A 51 -0.88 -8.26 -3.13
C PHE A 51 -0.75 -7.50 -1.81
N PHE A 52 -0.38 -8.21 -0.75
CA PHE A 52 -0.29 -7.59 0.58
C PHE A 52 0.83 -6.56 0.66
N THR A 53 1.98 -6.83 0.06
CA THR A 53 3.10 -5.87 -0.01
C THR A 53 2.69 -4.59 -0.73
N LEU A 54 1.97 -4.74 -1.84
CA LEU A 54 1.46 -3.59 -2.60
C LEU A 54 0.47 -2.77 -1.76
N ALA A 55 -0.46 -3.44 -1.08
CA ALA A 55 -1.40 -2.76 -0.19
C ALA A 55 -0.68 -2.05 0.96
N ASP A 56 0.34 -2.68 1.52
CA ASP A 56 1.03 -2.18 2.70
C ASP A 56 1.76 -0.86 2.44
N ILE A 57 2.42 -0.70 1.29
CA ILE A 57 3.08 0.58 0.99
C ILE A 57 2.05 1.70 0.77
N ALA A 58 0.91 1.39 0.17
CA ALA A 58 -0.18 2.36 0.01
C ALA A 58 -0.79 2.74 1.37
N LEU A 59 -0.99 1.75 2.26
CA LEU A 59 -1.43 1.98 3.64
C LEU A 59 -0.46 2.89 4.38
N ALA A 60 0.83 2.58 4.32
CA ALA A 60 1.87 3.36 5.00
C ALA A 60 1.86 4.81 4.54
N ALA A 61 1.67 5.05 3.25
CA ALA A 61 1.63 6.40 2.70
C ALA A 61 0.44 7.20 3.24
N VAL A 62 -0.75 6.60 3.28
CA VAL A 62 -1.94 7.26 3.83
C VAL A 62 -1.79 7.51 5.33
N MET A 63 -1.38 6.50 6.07
CA MET A 63 -1.26 6.57 7.53
C MET A 63 -0.24 7.62 7.96
N ASN A 64 0.83 7.80 7.18
CA ASN A 64 1.87 8.79 7.44
C ASN A 64 1.65 10.12 6.69
N SER A 65 0.52 10.30 6.04
CA SER A 65 0.21 11.56 5.32
C SER A 65 -0.19 12.70 6.26
N HIS A 66 -0.44 12.38 7.53
CA HIS A 66 -0.63 13.34 8.62
C HIS A 66 0.65 13.43 9.45
N GLU A 67 0.68 14.33 10.41
CA GLU A 67 1.81 14.42 11.33
C GLU A 67 1.87 13.21 12.25
N GLY A 68 3.07 12.75 12.53
CA GLY A 68 3.32 11.62 13.43
C GLY A 68 3.62 10.33 12.66
N ILE A 69 4.63 9.61 13.14
CA ILE A 69 4.99 8.30 12.58
C ILE A 69 3.90 7.29 12.95
N THR A 70 3.40 6.56 11.97
CA THR A 70 2.41 5.51 12.20
C THR A 70 2.94 4.14 11.78
N PHE A 71 2.61 3.13 12.58
CA PHE A 71 2.93 1.73 12.29
C PHE A 71 1.65 0.92 12.29
N GLY A 72 1.51 0.00 11.32
CA GLY A 72 0.39 -0.91 11.26
C GLY A 72 0.35 -1.82 12.49
N ILE A 73 -0.83 -1.99 13.08
CA ILE A 73 -1.04 -2.91 14.20
C ILE A 73 -1.98 -4.06 13.85
N GLU A 74 -2.82 -3.87 12.83
CA GLU A 74 -3.69 -4.93 12.32
C GLU A 74 -4.02 -4.65 10.87
N ASN A 75 -3.86 -5.65 10.03
CA ASN A 75 -4.32 -5.60 8.66
C ASN A 75 -5.16 -6.85 8.35
N ASN A 76 -6.22 -6.66 7.59
CA ASN A 76 -7.06 -7.74 7.08
C ASN A 76 -7.08 -7.65 5.56
N ILE A 77 -6.89 -8.79 4.90
CA ILE A 77 -6.93 -8.85 3.44
C ILE A 77 -7.93 -9.91 2.99
N MET A 78 -8.75 -9.55 1.98
CA MET A 78 -9.65 -10.47 1.30
C MET A 78 -9.22 -10.57 -0.17
N PHE A 79 -8.97 -11.79 -0.63
CA PHE A 79 -8.61 -12.09 -2.01
C PHE A 79 -9.88 -12.46 -2.77
N LEU A 80 -10.23 -11.67 -3.78
CA LEU A 80 -11.50 -11.81 -4.50
C LEU A 80 -11.30 -12.26 -5.95
N HIS A 81 -10.18 -11.91 -6.59
CA HIS A 81 -9.89 -12.23 -7.98
C HIS A 81 -8.38 -12.42 -8.15
N SER A 82 -7.98 -13.48 -8.82
CA SER A 82 -6.57 -13.76 -9.05
C SER A 82 -5.97 -12.83 -10.10
N ALA A 83 -4.64 -12.71 -10.08
CA ALA A 83 -3.88 -12.00 -11.10
C ALA A 83 -2.80 -12.92 -11.65
N LYS A 84 -2.40 -12.67 -12.89
CA LYS A 84 -1.39 -13.45 -13.61
C LYS A 84 -0.23 -12.58 -14.04
N ALA A 85 0.87 -13.19 -14.43
CA ALA A 85 2.01 -12.47 -14.99
C ALA A 85 1.56 -11.62 -16.18
N GLY A 86 2.00 -10.37 -16.20
CA GLY A 86 1.61 -9.37 -17.18
C GLY A 86 0.49 -8.43 -16.72
N ASP A 87 -0.26 -8.80 -15.70
CA ASP A 87 -1.27 -7.89 -15.14
C ASP A 87 -0.61 -6.73 -14.42
N THR A 88 -1.23 -5.56 -14.50
CA THR A 88 -0.86 -4.39 -13.69
C THR A 88 -1.85 -4.24 -12.56
N LEU A 89 -1.36 -4.32 -11.33
CA LEU A 89 -2.17 -4.14 -10.14
C LEU A 89 -2.07 -2.70 -9.66
N ILE A 90 -3.22 -2.13 -9.29
CA ILE A 90 -3.32 -0.75 -8.82
C ILE A 90 -3.96 -0.79 -7.43
N ALA A 91 -3.20 -0.36 -6.43
CA ALA A 91 -3.69 -0.24 -5.07
C ALA A 91 -4.04 1.22 -4.79
N GLU A 92 -5.29 1.46 -4.41
CA GLU A 92 -5.74 2.77 -3.98
C GLU A 92 -6.15 2.69 -2.52
N ALA A 93 -5.43 3.42 -1.68
CA ALA A 93 -5.67 3.49 -0.24
C ALA A 93 -6.39 4.78 0.10
N THR A 94 -7.46 4.67 0.87
CA THR A 94 -8.29 5.80 1.27
C THR A 94 -8.52 5.77 2.77
N GLU A 95 -8.30 6.91 3.41
CA GLU A 95 -8.55 7.05 4.83
C GLU A 95 -10.04 6.92 5.12
N VAL A 96 -10.40 6.00 6.02
CA VAL A 96 -11.76 5.83 6.49
C VAL A 96 -12.00 6.73 7.70
N TYR A 97 -11.06 6.73 8.64
CA TYR A 97 -11.15 7.55 9.84
C TYR A 97 -9.75 7.93 10.33
N ASN A 98 -9.50 9.23 10.43
CA ASN A 98 -8.23 9.73 10.93
C ASN A 98 -8.28 9.91 12.46
N HIS A 99 -8.32 8.78 13.18
CA HIS A 99 -8.27 8.82 14.62
C HIS A 99 -6.89 9.31 15.07
N HIS A 100 -6.83 10.15 16.10
CA HIS A 100 -5.57 10.75 16.55
C HIS A 100 -4.50 9.74 16.95
N LYS A 101 -4.89 8.55 17.42
CA LYS A 101 -3.99 7.47 17.84
C LYS A 101 -4.05 6.25 16.95
N ILE A 102 -5.25 5.89 16.47
CA ILE A 102 -5.49 4.63 15.75
C ILE A 102 -6.22 4.93 14.44
N PRO A 103 -5.52 5.48 13.42
CA PRO A 103 -6.15 5.74 12.13
C PRO A 103 -6.55 4.43 11.43
N TYR A 104 -7.62 4.49 10.67
CA TYR A 104 -8.19 3.36 9.94
C TYR A 104 -8.26 3.69 8.45
N VAL A 105 -7.72 2.79 7.62
CA VAL A 105 -7.57 2.98 6.18
C VAL A 105 -8.05 1.73 5.45
N ASP A 106 -8.70 1.90 4.31
CA ASP A 106 -8.97 0.78 3.42
C ASP A 106 -8.17 0.91 2.12
N VAL A 107 -7.94 -0.23 1.48
CA VAL A 107 -7.25 -0.31 0.19
C VAL A 107 -8.05 -1.22 -0.73
N ARG A 108 -8.21 -0.78 -1.98
CA ARG A 108 -8.75 -1.60 -3.05
C ARG A 108 -7.68 -1.82 -4.09
N ILE A 109 -7.46 -3.09 -4.43
CA ILE A 109 -6.51 -3.45 -5.49
C ILE A 109 -7.30 -3.93 -6.69
N THR A 110 -7.12 -3.25 -7.81
CA THR A 110 -7.74 -3.61 -9.11
C THR A 110 -6.66 -3.96 -10.11
N ASN A 111 -7.03 -4.70 -11.16
CA ASN A 111 -6.16 -4.93 -12.30
C ASN A 111 -6.39 -3.87 -13.39
N GLN A 112 -5.70 -3.99 -14.53
CA GLN A 112 -5.79 -3.03 -15.64
C GLN A 112 -7.18 -2.98 -16.29
N GLN A 113 -8.02 -3.98 -16.06
CA GLN A 113 -9.40 -4.03 -16.55
C GLN A 113 -10.41 -3.47 -15.55
N GLY A 114 -9.93 -3.01 -14.38
CA GLY A 114 -10.79 -2.51 -13.33
C GLY A 114 -11.44 -3.58 -12.46
N GLU A 115 -11.04 -4.85 -12.60
CA GLU A 115 -11.57 -5.93 -11.78
C GLU A 115 -10.98 -5.83 -10.37
N LEU A 116 -11.84 -5.95 -9.36
CA LEU A 116 -11.42 -5.88 -7.96
C LEU A 116 -10.77 -7.19 -7.53
N CYS A 117 -9.47 -7.14 -7.28
CA CYS A 117 -8.68 -8.31 -6.89
C CYS A 117 -8.63 -8.51 -5.38
N CYS A 118 -8.47 -7.43 -4.61
CA CYS A 118 -8.36 -7.50 -3.16
C CYS A 118 -9.00 -6.29 -2.50
N VAL A 119 -9.48 -6.51 -1.28
CA VAL A 119 -9.84 -5.44 -0.34
C VAL A 119 -8.99 -5.63 0.91
N VAL A 120 -8.32 -4.59 1.34
CA VAL A 120 -7.49 -4.60 2.54
C VAL A 120 -7.96 -3.51 3.48
N THR A 121 -8.03 -3.81 4.75
CA THR A 121 -8.28 -2.80 5.79
C THR A 121 -7.11 -2.81 6.76
N GLY A 122 -6.76 -1.65 7.29
CA GLY A 122 -5.66 -1.54 8.21
C GLY A 122 -5.91 -0.54 9.33
N LEU A 123 -5.52 -0.95 10.54
CA LEU A 123 -5.38 -0.08 11.69
C LEU A 123 -3.91 0.17 11.96
N ALA A 124 -3.57 1.38 12.36
CA ALA A 124 -2.21 1.74 12.72
C ALA A 124 -2.18 2.41 14.08
N TYR A 125 -0.99 2.50 14.67
CA TYR A 125 -0.74 3.28 15.87
C TYR A 125 0.12 4.48 15.51
N ARG A 126 -0.34 5.68 15.90
CA ARG A 126 0.37 6.93 15.63
C ARG A 126 1.19 7.34 16.85
N LYS A 127 2.48 7.54 16.61
CA LYS A 127 3.40 8.07 17.63
C LYS A 127 3.52 9.59 17.49
N GLU A 128 4.03 10.24 18.53
CA GLU A 128 4.27 11.69 18.50
C GLU A 128 5.48 12.08 17.65
N ALA A 129 6.43 11.16 17.48
CA ALA A 129 7.62 11.40 16.65
C ALA A 129 7.22 11.65 15.18
N LYS A 130 8.05 12.39 14.45
CA LYS A 130 7.81 12.74 13.05
C LYS A 130 8.84 12.10 12.13
N LEU A 131 8.43 11.78 10.91
CA LEU A 131 9.36 11.39 9.85
C LEU A 131 10.14 12.61 9.37
N PRO A 132 11.40 12.42 8.91
CA PRO A 132 12.21 13.52 8.38
C PRO A 132 11.85 13.83 6.92
N VAL A 133 10.61 14.30 6.70
CA VAL A 133 10.08 14.56 5.35
C VAL A 133 9.52 15.99 5.26
N ASP A 134 9.55 16.53 4.04
CA ASP A 134 9.00 17.84 3.70
C ASP A 134 7.94 17.65 2.61
N GLY A 135 6.66 17.65 2.99
CA GLY A 135 5.57 17.48 2.04
C GLY A 135 5.33 16.02 1.67
N LEU A 136 4.35 15.79 0.78
CA LEU A 136 3.81 14.46 0.50
C LEU A 136 4.28 13.88 -0.85
N MET A 137 4.33 14.69 -1.89
CA MET A 137 4.65 14.23 -3.25
C MET A 137 6.10 14.50 -3.67
#